data_b7cbedeca8853d93958146e62ae0e739
#
_entry.id   b7cbedeca8853d93958146e62ae0e739
#
_cell.length_a   1.000
_cell.length_b   1.000
_cell.length_c   1.000
_cell.angle_alpha   90.00
_cell.angle_beta   90.00
_cell.angle_gamma   90.00
#
_symmetry.space_group_name_H-M   'P 1'
#
loop_
_entity.id
_entity.type
_entity.pdbx_description
1 polymer ?
#
loop_
_entity_poly.entity_id
_entity_poly.type
_entity_poly.pdbx_seq_one_letter_code
_entity_poly.pdbx_strand_id
1 'polypeptide(L)'
;MQSPKSAWVASGNIADRIYIPKYYNPDLEDDLQALSTTHTIYTMRELVDLGAVDVATGDEIGKAAYGTGEIPFVRTSDIANWEIKAAPKQGVARDIYETYAKKQNVQVGDILFVRDGTYLIGRSCFITEVDRDILYQSHVLKLHVNDASIVSAPLLFLALNSAVVQRQIRSKQFTADIIDTLGQRFFELQIPIPKDEALRASLDAKCVEALDVRSHGKALIQHMPELVESALKEGQGALLSSFLDLHVSDRAQALIQRAVTSEFGAFTHTWRNSETIENRIYLPKYYDVTISQELEALIATCDLVTVGELIDSGCLLVQSGDEPGKATYGTGTIPFLRTSDFTNWEVAGDPKQGVSQDVYDEYSKTQNLQALDVLLVRDGTYLVGSSCIVTAADAKSLYCGGLLRFRTEDKILSPYLLLALLNSYIVKRQLRAKQFTRDVIDTLGLRYREVILPVPKSAQLRDELAAAVKETVEARIGARQTVRDLSVELVAAAPGA
;
A
#
# COMPACT_ATOMS: atom_id res chain seq x y z
N MET A 1 -24.40 17.96 -11.58
CA MET A 1 -25.09 16.64 -11.51
C MET A 1 -25.56 16.30 -12.91
N GLN A 2 -25.03 15.23 -13.53
CA GLN A 2 -25.61 14.72 -14.76
C GLN A 2 -26.99 14.14 -14.41
N SER A 3 -28.00 14.44 -15.24
CA SER A 3 -29.34 13.85 -15.11
C SER A 3 -29.22 12.32 -15.06
N PRO A 4 -29.96 11.61 -14.21
CA PRO A 4 -29.95 10.17 -14.19
C PRO A 4 -30.37 9.64 -15.58
N LYS A 5 -29.48 8.90 -16.24
CA LYS A 5 -29.80 8.25 -17.51
C LYS A 5 -30.82 7.14 -17.22
N SER A 6 -31.91 7.12 -18.00
CA SER A 6 -32.89 6.05 -17.95
C SER A 6 -32.71 5.14 -19.16
N ALA A 7 -32.73 3.84 -18.95
CA ALA A 7 -32.71 2.84 -20.00
C ALA A 7 -33.85 1.83 -19.78
N TRP A 8 -34.45 1.35 -20.87
CA TRP A 8 -35.43 0.27 -20.85
C TRP A 8 -34.72 -1.07 -21.05
N VAL A 9 -34.95 -2.00 -20.14
CA VAL A 9 -34.46 -3.38 -20.25
C VAL A 9 -35.65 -4.28 -20.53
N ALA A 10 -35.62 -5.02 -21.62
CA ALA A 10 -36.68 -5.98 -21.93
C ALA A 10 -36.73 -7.06 -20.84
N SER A 11 -37.92 -7.49 -20.44
CA SER A 11 -38.08 -8.46 -19.36
C SER A 11 -37.35 -9.78 -19.61
N GLY A 12 -37.19 -10.18 -20.87
CA GLY A 12 -36.41 -11.36 -21.27
C GLY A 12 -34.90 -11.21 -21.08
N ASN A 13 -34.40 -9.97 -20.94
CA ASN A 13 -32.98 -9.65 -20.72
C ASN A 13 -32.65 -9.44 -19.24
N ILE A 14 -33.63 -9.60 -18.33
CA ILE A 14 -33.39 -9.50 -16.90
C ILE A 14 -32.77 -10.82 -16.44
N ALA A 15 -31.44 -10.76 -16.18
CA ALA A 15 -30.67 -11.92 -15.75
C ALA A 15 -31.05 -12.33 -14.31
N ASP A 16 -31.35 -13.60 -14.08
CA ASP A 16 -31.54 -14.21 -12.75
C ASP A 16 -32.36 -13.39 -11.73
N ARG A 17 -33.36 -12.63 -12.21
CA ARG A 17 -34.19 -11.72 -11.40
C ARG A 17 -33.38 -10.58 -10.75
N ILE A 18 -32.28 -10.15 -11.36
CA ILE A 18 -31.50 -9.00 -10.89
C ILE A 18 -32.24 -7.71 -11.30
N TYR A 19 -32.90 -7.05 -10.37
CA TYR A 19 -33.63 -5.80 -10.57
C TYR A 19 -32.84 -4.56 -10.13
N ILE A 20 -31.51 -4.60 -10.21
CA ILE A 20 -30.61 -3.53 -9.78
C ILE A 20 -30.17 -2.72 -11.01
N PRO A 21 -30.57 -1.43 -11.15
CA PRO A 21 -30.34 -0.65 -12.37
C PRO A 21 -28.87 -0.56 -12.80
N LYS A 22 -27.93 -0.44 -11.84
CA LYS A 22 -26.50 -0.33 -12.17
C LYS A 22 -25.94 -1.58 -12.89
N TYR A 23 -26.60 -2.74 -12.76
CA TYR A 23 -26.20 -3.97 -13.44
C TYR A 23 -26.38 -3.85 -14.97
N TYR A 24 -27.40 -3.13 -15.41
CA TYR A 24 -27.78 -2.94 -16.82
C TYR A 24 -27.35 -1.56 -17.30
N ASN A 25 -26.04 -1.30 -17.33
CA ASN A 25 -25.51 -0.01 -17.76
C ASN A 25 -25.31 0.01 -19.29
N PRO A 26 -26.15 0.72 -20.07
CA PRO A 26 -26.05 0.74 -21.53
C PRO A 26 -24.73 1.35 -22.02
N ASP A 27 -24.20 2.37 -21.34
CA ASP A 27 -22.93 3.01 -21.74
C ASP A 27 -21.77 1.99 -21.67
N LEU A 28 -21.87 1.01 -20.78
CA LEU A 28 -20.88 -0.05 -20.67
C LEU A 28 -20.97 -1.07 -21.80
N GLU A 29 -22.19 -1.41 -22.23
CA GLU A 29 -22.44 -2.29 -23.36
C GLU A 29 -21.94 -1.63 -24.66
N ASP A 30 -22.22 -0.34 -24.85
CA ASP A 30 -21.75 0.44 -26.00
C ASP A 30 -20.22 0.47 -26.07
N ASP A 31 -19.55 0.71 -24.95
CA ASP A 31 -18.08 0.72 -24.87
C ASP A 31 -17.48 -0.65 -25.23
N LEU A 32 -18.06 -1.74 -24.71
CA LEU A 32 -17.61 -3.10 -25.00
C LEU A 32 -17.84 -3.48 -26.47
N GLN A 33 -18.98 -3.05 -27.05
CA GLN A 33 -19.25 -3.26 -28.43
C GLN A 33 -18.26 -2.48 -29.33
N ALA A 34 -17.95 -1.25 -29.02
CA ALA A 34 -16.93 -0.47 -29.72
C ALA A 34 -15.55 -1.14 -29.65
N LEU A 35 -15.15 -1.64 -28.46
CA LEU A 35 -13.89 -2.38 -28.28
C LEU A 35 -13.84 -3.68 -29.09
N SER A 36 -14.96 -4.34 -29.36
CA SER A 36 -14.99 -5.62 -30.10
C SER A 36 -14.40 -5.55 -31.49
N THR A 37 -14.31 -4.36 -32.10
CA THR A 37 -13.69 -4.12 -33.39
C THR A 37 -12.18 -4.38 -33.38
N THR A 38 -11.50 -3.94 -32.31
CA THR A 38 -10.05 -4.01 -32.18
C THR A 38 -9.59 -5.04 -31.12
N HIS A 39 -10.52 -5.55 -30.31
CA HIS A 39 -10.26 -6.51 -29.24
C HIS A 39 -11.09 -7.78 -29.41
N THR A 40 -10.55 -8.89 -28.94
CA THR A 40 -11.34 -10.08 -28.63
C THR A 40 -11.85 -9.90 -27.20
N ILE A 41 -13.16 -9.99 -27.01
CA ILE A 41 -13.79 -9.86 -25.71
C ILE A 41 -14.07 -11.26 -25.17
N TYR A 42 -13.38 -11.65 -24.11
CA TYR A 42 -13.64 -12.91 -23.39
C TYR A 42 -14.35 -12.61 -22.08
N THR A 43 -15.31 -13.42 -21.70
CA THR A 43 -15.72 -13.44 -20.30
C THR A 43 -14.66 -14.17 -19.46
N MET A 44 -14.56 -13.85 -18.18
CA MET A 44 -13.67 -14.63 -17.27
C MET A 44 -14.06 -16.11 -17.25
N ARG A 45 -15.35 -16.43 -17.46
CA ARG A 45 -15.82 -17.81 -17.59
C ARG A 45 -15.18 -18.50 -18.80
N GLU A 46 -15.22 -17.86 -19.95
CA GLU A 46 -14.62 -18.41 -21.19
C GLU A 46 -13.12 -18.62 -21.04
N LEU A 47 -12.38 -17.68 -20.41
CA LEU A 47 -10.95 -17.86 -20.15
C LEU A 47 -10.66 -19.07 -19.26
N VAL A 48 -11.53 -19.34 -18.26
CA VAL A 48 -11.41 -20.52 -17.41
C VAL A 48 -11.79 -21.81 -18.16
N ASP A 49 -12.88 -21.79 -18.92
CA ASP A 49 -13.37 -22.95 -19.67
C ASP A 49 -12.39 -23.37 -20.80
N LEU A 50 -11.65 -22.40 -21.35
CA LEU A 50 -10.54 -22.62 -22.28
C LEU A 50 -9.27 -23.13 -21.59
N GLY A 51 -9.23 -23.16 -20.27
CA GLY A 51 -8.04 -23.52 -19.52
C GLY A 51 -6.91 -22.47 -19.56
N ALA A 52 -7.20 -21.26 -20.07
CA ALA A 52 -6.21 -20.20 -20.16
C ALA A 52 -5.90 -19.58 -18.79
N VAL A 53 -6.88 -19.56 -17.87
CA VAL A 53 -6.74 -18.99 -16.53
C VAL A 53 -7.37 -19.91 -15.50
N ASP A 54 -6.62 -20.22 -14.46
CA ASP A 54 -7.13 -20.88 -13.25
C ASP A 54 -7.52 -19.82 -12.21
N VAL A 55 -8.65 -20.06 -11.52
CA VAL A 55 -9.16 -19.19 -10.47
C VAL A 55 -9.29 -19.98 -9.17
N ALA A 56 -8.59 -19.55 -8.13
CA ALA A 56 -8.63 -20.17 -6.80
C ALA A 56 -9.01 -19.16 -5.73
N THR A 57 -9.80 -19.60 -4.75
CA THR A 57 -10.17 -18.80 -3.58
C THR A 57 -9.18 -19.08 -2.44
N GLY A 58 -8.81 -18.07 -1.67
CA GLY A 58 -7.99 -18.23 -0.48
C GLY A 58 -8.71 -18.94 0.67
N ASP A 59 -8.06 -19.01 1.80
CA ASP A 59 -8.54 -19.76 2.97
C ASP A 59 -8.85 -18.85 4.17
N GLU A 60 -9.77 -19.33 5.02
CA GLU A 60 -9.97 -18.81 6.38
C GLU A 60 -9.15 -19.66 7.36
N ILE A 61 -8.12 -19.10 7.93
CA ILE A 61 -7.19 -19.80 8.83
C ILE A 61 -7.55 -19.68 10.32
N GLY A 62 -8.64 -18.97 10.62
CA GLY A 62 -9.07 -18.71 11.99
C GLY A 62 -8.29 -17.61 12.70
N LYS A 63 -8.95 -16.90 13.61
CA LYS A 63 -8.37 -15.75 14.33
C LYS A 63 -7.19 -16.11 15.23
N ALA A 64 -7.14 -17.35 15.73
CA ALA A 64 -6.05 -17.82 16.59
C ALA A 64 -4.71 -17.91 15.86
N ALA A 65 -4.72 -18.03 14.53
CA ALA A 65 -3.53 -18.07 13.69
C ALA A 65 -2.92 -16.67 13.42
N TYR A 66 -3.67 -15.60 13.68
CA TYR A 66 -3.23 -14.24 13.39
C TYR A 66 -2.16 -13.76 14.38
N GLY A 67 -1.07 -13.19 13.85
CA GLY A 67 0.02 -12.68 14.66
C GLY A 67 0.91 -13.76 15.31
N THR A 68 0.85 -15.00 14.85
CA THR A 68 1.65 -16.11 15.37
C THR A 68 3.06 -16.19 14.79
N GLY A 69 3.35 -15.44 13.72
CA GLY A 69 4.64 -15.41 13.06
C GLY A 69 4.74 -14.29 12.03
N GLU A 70 5.77 -14.34 11.19
CA GLU A 70 6.12 -13.26 10.27
C GLU A 70 5.72 -13.51 8.82
N ILE A 71 5.27 -14.73 8.46
CA ILE A 71 4.87 -15.04 7.09
C ILE A 71 3.57 -14.30 6.79
N PRO A 72 3.51 -13.46 5.74
CA PRO A 72 2.35 -12.63 5.48
C PRO A 72 1.06 -13.43 5.24
N PHE A 73 -0.02 -13.07 5.94
CA PHE A 73 -1.38 -13.47 5.62
C PHE A 73 -2.11 -12.29 5.00
N VAL A 74 -2.18 -12.30 3.68
CA VAL A 74 -2.69 -11.18 2.86
C VAL A 74 -4.21 -11.10 2.91
N ARG A 75 -4.71 -9.97 3.33
CA ARG A 75 -6.13 -9.65 3.38
C ARG A 75 -6.47 -8.58 2.34
N THR A 76 -7.75 -8.35 2.10
CA THR A 76 -8.22 -7.35 1.14
C THR A 76 -7.64 -5.95 1.38
N SER A 77 -7.42 -5.57 2.65
CA SER A 77 -6.84 -4.28 3.03
C SER A 77 -5.32 -4.18 2.83
N ASP A 78 -4.66 -5.30 2.55
CA ASP A 78 -3.22 -5.34 2.35
C ASP A 78 -2.84 -5.20 0.87
N ILE A 79 -3.83 -5.12 -0.03
CA ILE A 79 -3.66 -4.90 -1.46
C ILE A 79 -3.96 -3.44 -1.80
N ALA A 80 -2.97 -2.71 -2.29
CA ALA A 80 -3.10 -1.33 -2.75
C ALA A 80 -1.99 -0.98 -3.75
N ASN A 81 -2.24 -0.05 -4.66
CA ASN A 81 -1.27 0.37 -5.69
C ASN A 81 -0.67 -0.82 -6.45
N TRP A 82 -1.50 -1.87 -6.71
CA TRP A 82 -1.16 -3.08 -7.47
C TRP A 82 -0.10 -3.99 -6.85
N GLU A 83 0.13 -3.85 -5.56
CA GLU A 83 1.06 -4.68 -4.79
C GLU A 83 0.52 -5.00 -3.40
N ILE A 84 1.17 -5.94 -2.74
CA ILE A 84 0.95 -6.23 -1.32
C ILE A 84 1.75 -5.22 -0.49
N LYS A 85 1.18 -4.74 0.62
CA LYS A 85 1.92 -3.90 1.57
C LYS A 85 3.20 -4.60 2.02
N ALA A 86 4.29 -3.83 2.14
CA ALA A 86 5.57 -4.34 2.62
C ALA A 86 5.49 -4.91 4.06
N ALA A 87 4.53 -4.41 4.86
CA ALA A 87 4.23 -4.90 6.19
C ALA A 87 2.71 -5.17 6.30
N PRO A 88 2.21 -6.35 5.90
CA PRO A 88 0.83 -6.74 6.08
C PRO A 88 0.45 -6.77 7.56
N LYS A 89 -0.85 -6.56 7.84
CA LYS A 89 -1.33 -6.50 9.23
C LYS A 89 -1.15 -7.81 9.99
N GLN A 90 -1.28 -8.94 9.30
CA GLN A 90 -1.26 -10.26 9.92
C GLN A 90 -0.12 -11.09 9.37
N GLY A 91 0.59 -11.75 10.28
CA GLY A 91 1.56 -12.78 9.97
C GLY A 91 1.18 -14.10 10.63
N VAL A 92 1.67 -15.20 10.08
CA VAL A 92 1.43 -16.56 10.57
C VAL A 92 2.73 -17.32 10.79
N ALA A 93 2.69 -18.29 11.70
CA ALA A 93 3.81 -19.19 11.95
C ALA A 93 4.05 -20.15 10.76
N ARG A 94 5.25 -20.70 10.69
CA ARG A 94 5.69 -21.59 9.61
C ARG A 94 4.82 -22.85 9.46
N ASP A 95 4.40 -23.45 10.54
CA ASP A 95 3.54 -24.64 10.55
C ASP A 95 2.15 -24.37 9.94
N ILE A 96 1.59 -23.18 10.23
CA ILE A 96 0.33 -22.74 9.63
C ILE A 96 0.55 -22.50 8.13
N TYR A 97 1.63 -21.83 7.75
CA TYR A 97 1.98 -21.61 6.35
C TYR A 97 2.06 -22.94 5.58
N GLU A 98 2.82 -23.92 6.07
CA GLU A 98 3.00 -25.23 5.44
C GLU A 98 1.68 -26.00 5.25
N THR A 99 0.72 -25.80 6.17
CA THR A 99 -0.60 -26.41 6.07
C THR A 99 -1.39 -25.95 4.84
N TYR A 100 -1.29 -24.66 4.49
CA TYR A 100 -2.10 -24.06 3.42
C TYR A 100 -1.31 -23.76 2.14
N ALA A 101 0.00 -23.58 2.23
CA ALA A 101 0.87 -23.17 1.11
C ALA A 101 0.74 -24.10 -0.10
N LYS A 102 0.74 -25.42 0.14
CA LYS A 102 0.61 -26.41 -0.95
C LYS A 102 -0.74 -26.30 -1.68
N LYS A 103 -1.81 -26.01 -0.96
CA LYS A 103 -3.16 -25.83 -1.53
C LYS A 103 -3.28 -24.53 -2.29
N GLN A 104 -2.80 -23.44 -1.69
CA GLN A 104 -2.87 -22.11 -2.31
C GLN A 104 -1.90 -21.96 -3.47
N ASN A 105 -0.74 -22.63 -3.43
CA ASN A 105 0.26 -22.69 -4.49
C ASN A 105 0.50 -21.33 -5.16
N VAL A 106 0.86 -20.32 -4.35
CA VAL A 106 1.13 -18.97 -4.86
C VAL A 106 2.45 -18.97 -5.61
N GLN A 107 2.45 -18.42 -6.82
CA GLN A 107 3.60 -18.36 -7.70
C GLN A 107 3.85 -16.93 -8.17
N VAL A 108 5.10 -16.62 -8.52
CA VAL A 108 5.44 -15.37 -9.22
C VAL A 108 4.70 -15.34 -10.55
N GLY A 109 4.07 -14.20 -10.85
CA GLY A 109 3.21 -14.06 -12.02
C GLY A 109 1.71 -14.26 -11.73
N ASP A 110 1.34 -14.79 -10.56
CA ASP A 110 -0.05 -14.83 -10.14
C ASP A 110 -0.61 -13.43 -9.91
N ILE A 111 -1.90 -13.28 -10.12
CA ILE A 111 -2.63 -12.04 -9.79
C ILE A 111 -3.55 -12.33 -8.61
N LEU A 112 -3.43 -11.57 -7.53
CA LEU A 112 -4.44 -11.58 -6.48
C LEU A 112 -5.48 -10.49 -6.76
N PHE A 113 -6.76 -10.84 -6.64
CA PHE A 113 -7.90 -9.99 -6.94
C PHE A 113 -8.87 -9.95 -5.76
N VAL A 114 -9.24 -8.76 -5.30
CA VAL A 114 -10.20 -8.58 -4.20
C VAL A 114 -11.62 -8.80 -4.73
N ARG A 115 -12.25 -9.91 -4.31
CA ARG A 115 -13.61 -10.27 -4.70
C ARG A 115 -14.67 -9.67 -3.77
N ASP A 116 -14.38 -9.59 -2.48
CA ASP A 116 -15.34 -9.20 -1.43
C ASP A 116 -14.77 -8.05 -0.59
N GLY A 117 -15.62 -7.09 -0.19
CA GLY A 117 -15.24 -5.97 0.68
C GLY A 117 -15.58 -4.61 0.08
N THR A 118 -16.58 -3.98 0.53
CA THR A 118 -17.26 -2.73 0.13
C THR A 118 -16.53 -1.89 -0.96
N TYR A 119 -15.52 -1.09 -0.60
CA TYR A 119 -14.84 -0.20 -1.54
C TYR A 119 -13.53 -0.79 -2.12
N LEU A 120 -13.10 -1.95 -1.60
CA LEU A 120 -11.84 -2.60 -2.02
C LEU A 120 -12.02 -3.56 -3.20
N ILE A 121 -13.26 -3.94 -3.52
CA ILE A 121 -13.57 -4.86 -4.62
C ILE A 121 -12.96 -4.34 -5.92
N GLY A 122 -12.32 -5.24 -6.67
CA GLY A 122 -11.66 -4.94 -7.93
C GLY A 122 -10.20 -4.48 -7.77
N ARG A 123 -9.70 -4.27 -6.56
CA ARG A 123 -8.26 -4.12 -6.35
C ARG A 123 -7.56 -5.40 -6.72
N SER A 124 -6.44 -5.27 -7.37
CA SER A 124 -5.58 -6.40 -7.72
C SER A 124 -4.12 -6.08 -7.44
N CYS A 125 -3.33 -7.12 -7.26
CA CYS A 125 -1.88 -7.00 -7.23
C CYS A 125 -1.24 -8.15 -8.00
N PHE A 126 -0.03 -7.90 -8.49
CA PHE A 126 0.78 -8.88 -9.17
C PHE A 126 1.78 -9.48 -8.17
N ILE A 127 1.90 -10.80 -8.13
CA ILE A 127 2.85 -11.50 -7.26
C ILE A 127 4.24 -11.45 -7.89
N THR A 128 5.17 -10.87 -7.16
CA THR A 128 6.57 -10.72 -7.57
C THR A 128 7.49 -11.58 -6.70
N GLU A 129 8.78 -11.58 -7.00
CA GLU A 129 9.80 -12.34 -6.26
C GLU A 129 9.83 -12.03 -4.75
N VAL A 130 9.44 -10.81 -4.36
CA VAL A 130 9.39 -10.39 -2.95
C VAL A 130 8.12 -10.84 -2.22
N ASP A 131 7.18 -11.52 -2.93
CA ASP A 131 5.88 -11.95 -2.41
C ASP A 131 5.69 -13.47 -2.41
N ARG A 132 6.74 -14.26 -2.61
CA ARG A 132 6.65 -15.71 -2.79
C ARG A 132 6.02 -16.46 -1.63
N ASP A 133 6.44 -16.14 -0.41
CA ASP A 133 6.02 -16.84 0.80
C ASP A 133 4.89 -16.09 1.48
N ILE A 134 3.68 -16.27 0.97
CA ILE A 134 2.46 -15.67 1.52
C ILE A 134 1.32 -16.67 1.58
N LEU A 135 0.35 -16.39 2.44
CA LEU A 135 -1.00 -16.94 2.36
C LEU A 135 -1.98 -15.79 2.11
N TYR A 136 -3.14 -16.10 1.51
CA TYR A 136 -4.17 -15.09 1.25
C TYR A 136 -5.56 -15.57 1.72
N GLN A 137 -6.38 -14.59 2.11
CA GLN A 137 -7.70 -14.78 2.70
C GLN A 137 -8.77 -15.17 1.67
N SER A 138 -9.83 -15.83 2.08
CA SER A 138 -10.98 -16.28 1.26
C SER A 138 -11.70 -15.18 0.46
N HIS A 139 -11.59 -13.92 0.88
CA HIS A 139 -12.14 -12.75 0.15
C HIS A 139 -11.29 -12.30 -1.03
N VAL A 140 -10.16 -12.97 -1.26
CA VAL A 140 -9.24 -12.72 -2.37
C VAL A 140 -9.23 -13.92 -3.29
N LEU A 141 -9.26 -13.69 -4.59
CA LEU A 141 -9.06 -14.70 -5.64
C LEU A 141 -7.62 -14.65 -6.10
N LYS A 142 -7.05 -15.80 -6.39
CA LYS A 142 -5.80 -15.95 -7.13
C LYS A 142 -6.13 -16.34 -8.56
N LEU A 143 -5.55 -15.64 -9.51
CA LEU A 143 -5.64 -15.91 -10.94
C LEU A 143 -4.26 -16.38 -11.40
N HIS A 144 -4.20 -17.58 -11.96
CA HIS A 144 -2.99 -18.14 -12.56
C HIS A 144 -3.20 -18.28 -14.07
N VAL A 145 -2.31 -17.71 -14.85
CA VAL A 145 -2.38 -17.81 -16.33
C VAL A 145 -1.61 -19.03 -16.79
N ASN A 146 -2.32 -19.96 -17.45
CA ASN A 146 -1.75 -21.20 -17.99
C ASN A 146 -1.37 -21.06 -19.47
N ASP A 147 -2.12 -20.24 -20.24
CA ASP A 147 -1.90 -20.09 -21.67
C ASP A 147 -1.72 -18.62 -22.08
N ALA A 148 -0.46 -18.21 -22.17
CA ALA A 148 -0.08 -16.86 -22.56
C ALA A 148 -0.38 -16.55 -24.06
N SER A 149 -0.68 -17.55 -24.90
CA SER A 149 -1.08 -17.31 -26.28
C SER A 149 -2.48 -16.67 -26.39
N ILE A 150 -3.36 -16.98 -25.43
CA ILE A 150 -4.69 -16.40 -25.32
C ILE A 150 -4.59 -15.04 -24.58
N VAL A 151 -4.05 -15.05 -23.38
CA VAL A 151 -3.82 -13.85 -22.55
C VAL A 151 -2.61 -14.06 -21.65
N SER A 152 -1.66 -13.14 -21.66
CA SER A 152 -0.54 -13.15 -20.71
C SER A 152 -0.98 -12.61 -19.35
N ALA A 153 -0.23 -12.95 -18.29
CA ALA A 153 -0.52 -12.44 -16.95
C ALA A 153 -0.45 -10.90 -16.84
N PRO A 154 0.55 -10.20 -17.45
CA PRO A 154 0.55 -8.73 -17.48
C PRO A 154 -0.65 -8.15 -18.22
N LEU A 155 -1.05 -8.70 -19.37
CA LEU A 155 -2.24 -8.22 -20.10
C LEU A 155 -3.53 -8.42 -19.32
N LEU A 156 -3.71 -9.59 -18.69
CA LEU A 156 -4.86 -9.84 -17.82
C LEU A 156 -4.90 -8.83 -16.65
N PHE A 157 -3.74 -8.60 -16.05
CA PHE A 157 -3.61 -7.63 -14.98
C PHE A 157 -3.97 -6.20 -15.42
N LEU A 158 -3.47 -5.73 -16.56
CA LEU A 158 -3.81 -4.42 -17.13
C LEU A 158 -5.31 -4.33 -17.48
N ALA A 159 -5.87 -5.38 -18.08
CA ALA A 159 -7.28 -5.43 -18.43
C ALA A 159 -8.19 -5.34 -17.20
N LEU A 160 -7.87 -6.08 -16.12
CA LEU A 160 -8.59 -6.01 -14.85
C LEU A 160 -8.56 -4.61 -14.23
N ASN A 161 -7.49 -3.84 -14.45
CA ASN A 161 -7.32 -2.49 -13.96
C ASN A 161 -7.80 -1.40 -14.94
N SER A 162 -8.24 -1.77 -16.14
CA SER A 162 -8.78 -0.83 -17.12
C SER A 162 -10.12 -0.23 -16.68
N ALA A 163 -10.41 0.98 -17.14
CA ALA A 163 -11.64 1.69 -16.77
C ALA A 163 -12.91 0.91 -17.12
N VAL A 164 -12.94 0.23 -18.25
CA VAL A 164 -14.11 -0.54 -18.70
C VAL A 164 -14.36 -1.75 -17.79
N VAL A 165 -13.32 -2.47 -17.37
CA VAL A 165 -13.47 -3.62 -16.45
C VAL A 165 -13.78 -3.14 -15.03
N GLN A 166 -13.15 -2.07 -14.56
CA GLN A 166 -13.47 -1.49 -13.25
C GLN A 166 -14.93 -0.99 -13.18
N ARG A 167 -15.50 -0.43 -14.24
CA ARG A 167 -16.93 -0.07 -14.31
C ARG A 167 -17.82 -1.32 -14.29
N GLN A 168 -17.46 -2.41 -14.97
CA GLN A 168 -18.17 -3.69 -14.87
C GLN A 168 -18.19 -4.21 -13.43
N ILE A 169 -17.04 -4.17 -12.75
CA ILE A 169 -16.93 -4.58 -11.35
C ILE A 169 -17.93 -3.80 -10.47
N ARG A 170 -17.97 -2.47 -10.63
CA ARG A 170 -18.92 -1.63 -9.87
C ARG A 170 -20.39 -1.91 -10.22
N SER A 171 -20.70 -2.21 -11.46
CA SER A 171 -22.06 -2.56 -11.88
C SER A 171 -22.51 -3.91 -11.30
N LYS A 172 -21.60 -4.88 -11.20
CA LYS A 172 -21.85 -6.25 -10.76
C LYS A 172 -21.66 -6.47 -9.25
N GLN A 173 -21.17 -5.48 -8.53
CA GLN A 173 -20.96 -5.50 -7.08
C GLN A 173 -22.29 -5.34 -6.33
N PHE A 174 -22.71 -6.32 -5.53
CA PHE A 174 -23.94 -6.28 -4.73
C PHE A 174 -23.62 -6.52 -3.27
N THR A 175 -24.43 -5.93 -2.38
CA THR A 175 -24.34 -6.19 -0.96
C THR A 175 -24.95 -7.56 -0.66
N ALA A 176 -24.13 -8.44 -0.06
CA ALA A 176 -24.57 -9.68 0.53
C ALA A 176 -24.36 -9.58 2.04
N ASP A 177 -25.41 -9.70 2.80
CA ASP A 177 -25.44 -9.47 4.24
C ASP A 177 -24.92 -8.06 4.62
N ILE A 178 -23.68 -7.95 5.07
CA ILE A 178 -23.07 -6.70 5.57
C ILE A 178 -22.00 -6.15 4.62
N ILE A 179 -21.45 -6.98 3.73
CA ILE A 179 -20.37 -6.59 2.82
C ILE A 179 -20.79 -6.75 1.36
N ASP A 180 -20.22 -5.92 0.51
CA ASP A 180 -20.38 -6.07 -0.93
C ASP A 180 -19.51 -7.20 -1.46
N THR A 181 -20.02 -7.89 -2.47
CA THR A 181 -19.33 -9.00 -3.14
C THR A 181 -19.62 -9.02 -4.64
N LEU A 182 -18.67 -9.51 -5.42
CA LEU A 182 -18.92 -9.96 -6.80
C LEU A 182 -19.51 -11.38 -6.83
N GLY A 183 -19.12 -12.26 -5.89
CA GLY A 183 -19.52 -13.65 -5.89
C GLY A 183 -19.23 -14.32 -7.23
N GLN A 184 -20.21 -15.06 -7.77
CA GLN A 184 -20.11 -15.73 -9.08
C GLN A 184 -20.11 -14.75 -10.26
N ARG A 185 -20.57 -13.50 -10.07
CA ARG A 185 -20.57 -12.48 -11.12
C ARG A 185 -19.16 -12.04 -11.54
N PHE A 186 -18.13 -12.42 -10.79
CA PHE A 186 -16.74 -12.32 -11.22
C PHE A 186 -16.53 -13.00 -12.59
N PHE A 187 -17.13 -14.15 -12.82
CA PHE A 187 -17.00 -14.90 -14.06
C PHE A 187 -17.74 -14.28 -15.25
N GLU A 188 -18.60 -13.30 -15.02
CA GLU A 188 -19.28 -12.51 -16.06
C GLU A 188 -18.47 -11.29 -16.53
N LEU A 189 -17.34 -11.00 -15.90
CA LEU A 189 -16.50 -9.88 -16.32
C LEU A 189 -15.98 -10.11 -17.73
N GLN A 190 -16.22 -9.16 -18.60
CA GLN A 190 -15.76 -9.15 -19.99
C GLN A 190 -14.39 -8.49 -20.06
N ILE A 191 -13.40 -9.26 -20.48
CA ILE A 191 -11.98 -8.91 -20.51
C ILE A 191 -11.58 -8.59 -21.96
N PRO A 192 -11.29 -7.33 -22.28
CA PRO A 192 -10.85 -6.95 -23.62
C PRO A 192 -9.36 -7.29 -23.81
N ILE A 193 -9.06 -8.10 -24.82
CA ILE A 193 -7.69 -8.47 -25.22
C ILE A 193 -7.44 -7.91 -26.61
N PRO A 194 -6.44 -7.02 -26.82
CA PRO A 194 -6.12 -6.48 -28.13
C PRO A 194 -5.87 -7.58 -29.17
N LYS A 195 -6.40 -7.42 -30.39
CA LYS A 195 -6.13 -8.33 -31.51
C LYS A 195 -4.73 -8.10 -32.09
N ASP A 196 -4.20 -6.88 -31.96
CA ASP A 196 -2.87 -6.50 -32.43
C ASP A 196 -1.79 -7.12 -31.55
N GLU A 197 -1.04 -8.07 -32.10
CA GLU A 197 0.05 -8.77 -31.41
C GLU A 197 1.22 -7.84 -31.03
N ALA A 198 1.51 -6.83 -31.86
CA ALA A 198 2.58 -5.88 -31.55
C ALA A 198 2.21 -5.00 -30.35
N LEU A 199 0.95 -4.58 -30.26
CA LEU A 199 0.44 -3.87 -29.09
C LEU A 199 0.48 -4.76 -27.84
N ARG A 200 0.03 -6.02 -27.92
CA ARG A 200 0.10 -6.99 -26.81
C ARG A 200 1.52 -7.13 -26.29
N ALA A 201 2.49 -7.37 -27.18
CA ALA A 201 3.90 -7.52 -26.81
C ALA A 201 4.49 -6.25 -26.17
N SER A 202 4.11 -5.06 -26.69
CA SER A 202 4.54 -3.78 -26.12
C SER A 202 3.96 -3.55 -24.72
N LEU A 203 2.67 -3.82 -24.52
CA LEU A 203 2.00 -3.69 -23.22
C LEU A 203 2.61 -4.65 -22.19
N ASP A 204 2.85 -5.90 -22.58
CA ASP A 204 3.49 -6.91 -21.72
C ASP A 204 4.86 -6.46 -21.26
N ALA A 205 5.74 -6.10 -22.19
CA ALA A 205 7.12 -5.72 -21.85
C ALA A 205 7.17 -4.51 -20.91
N LYS A 206 6.43 -3.45 -21.21
CA LYS A 206 6.37 -2.25 -20.38
C LYS A 206 5.72 -2.52 -19.00
N CYS A 207 4.71 -3.39 -18.94
CA CYS A 207 4.07 -3.75 -17.68
C CYS A 207 5.03 -4.54 -16.79
N VAL A 208 5.74 -5.51 -17.32
CA VAL A 208 6.77 -6.28 -16.59
C VAL A 208 7.85 -5.34 -16.05
N GLU A 209 8.39 -4.45 -16.89
CA GLU A 209 9.39 -3.46 -16.46
C GLU A 209 8.89 -2.60 -15.29
N ALA A 210 7.66 -2.09 -15.38
CA ALA A 210 7.07 -1.29 -14.30
C ALA A 210 6.87 -2.10 -13.01
N LEU A 211 6.42 -3.36 -13.12
CA LEU A 211 6.26 -4.25 -11.97
C LEU A 211 7.61 -4.62 -11.32
N ASP A 212 8.66 -4.80 -12.12
CA ASP A 212 10.01 -5.05 -11.62
C ASP A 212 10.56 -3.85 -10.84
N VAL A 213 10.40 -2.63 -11.35
CA VAL A 213 10.77 -1.40 -10.63
C VAL A 213 10.05 -1.33 -9.28
N ARG A 214 8.76 -1.63 -9.25
CA ARG A 214 7.98 -1.63 -8.00
C ARG A 214 8.46 -2.71 -7.04
N SER A 215 8.79 -3.89 -7.53
CA SER A 215 9.33 -5.00 -6.73
C SER A 215 10.67 -4.65 -6.09
N HIS A 216 11.61 -4.07 -6.85
CA HIS A 216 12.89 -3.59 -6.34
C HIS A 216 12.71 -2.56 -5.22
N GLY A 217 11.85 -1.56 -5.45
CA GLY A 217 11.56 -0.54 -4.45
C GLY A 217 10.87 -1.11 -3.20
N LYS A 218 9.98 -2.09 -3.35
CA LYS A 218 9.35 -2.79 -2.22
C LYS A 218 10.39 -3.55 -1.39
N ALA A 219 11.33 -4.26 -2.03
CA ALA A 219 12.42 -4.94 -1.33
C ALA A 219 13.24 -3.95 -0.49
N LEU A 220 13.58 -2.78 -1.03
CA LEU A 220 14.27 -1.75 -0.27
C LEU A 220 13.44 -1.27 0.93
N ILE A 221 12.15 -1.00 0.74
CA ILE A 221 11.25 -0.57 1.82
C ILE A 221 11.21 -1.59 2.96
N GLN A 222 11.17 -2.89 2.64
CA GLN A 222 11.16 -3.97 3.61
C GLN A 222 12.46 -4.05 4.41
N HIS A 223 13.61 -3.78 3.77
CA HIS A 223 14.93 -3.82 4.40
C HIS A 223 15.39 -2.49 5.00
N MET A 224 14.72 -1.40 4.69
CA MET A 224 15.15 -0.06 5.12
C MET A 224 15.42 0.04 6.63
N PRO A 225 14.61 -0.54 7.54
CA PRO A 225 14.90 -0.46 8.96
C PRO A 225 16.28 -0.97 9.33
N GLU A 226 16.72 -2.07 8.73
CA GLU A 226 18.00 -2.72 8.98
C GLU A 226 19.17 -2.00 8.30
N LEU A 227 18.96 -1.56 7.06
CA LEU A 227 19.95 -0.83 6.29
C LEU A 227 20.31 0.50 6.94
N VAL A 228 19.29 1.23 7.40
CA VAL A 228 19.48 2.49 8.14
C VAL A 228 20.15 2.22 9.49
N GLU A 229 19.72 1.20 10.21
CA GLU A 229 20.32 0.84 11.52
C GLU A 229 21.83 0.55 11.39
N SER A 230 22.23 -0.27 10.40
CA SER A 230 23.64 -0.56 10.13
C SER A 230 24.41 0.73 9.76
N ALA A 231 23.85 1.53 8.86
CA ALA A 231 24.46 2.77 8.41
C ALA A 231 24.67 3.78 9.56
N LEU A 232 23.68 3.90 10.45
CA LEU A 232 23.77 4.77 11.63
C LEU A 232 24.85 4.30 12.62
N LYS A 233 24.95 2.98 12.86
CA LYS A 233 25.95 2.38 13.76
C LYS A 233 27.38 2.52 13.21
N GLU A 234 27.54 2.24 11.93
CA GLU A 234 28.85 2.24 11.28
C GLU A 234 29.30 3.65 10.84
N GLY A 235 28.39 4.61 10.76
CA GLY A 235 28.66 5.96 10.25
C GLY A 235 28.89 6.03 8.74
N GLN A 236 28.55 4.95 8.01
CA GLN A 236 28.74 4.80 6.56
C GLN A 236 27.67 3.90 5.95
N GLY A 237 27.41 4.05 4.63
CA GLY A 237 26.36 3.36 3.90
C GLY A 237 26.78 2.06 3.18
N ALA A 238 27.84 1.37 3.64
CA ALA A 238 28.40 0.20 2.93
C ALA A 238 27.38 -0.91 2.69
N LEU A 239 26.58 -1.26 3.70
CA LEU A 239 25.53 -2.29 3.57
C LEU A 239 24.41 -1.82 2.63
N LEU A 240 24.02 -0.55 2.69
CA LEU A 240 23.02 0.02 1.79
C LEU A 240 23.48 -0.04 0.35
N SER A 241 24.71 0.40 0.05
CA SER A 241 25.27 0.34 -1.30
C SER A 241 25.32 -1.10 -1.83
N SER A 242 25.83 -2.05 -1.02
CA SER A 242 25.86 -3.46 -1.40
C SER A 242 24.46 -4.04 -1.67
N PHE A 243 23.45 -3.63 -0.90
CA PHE A 243 22.07 -4.07 -1.11
C PHE A 243 21.47 -3.50 -2.39
N LEU A 244 21.77 -2.25 -2.73
CA LEU A 244 21.29 -1.61 -3.97
C LEU A 244 21.85 -2.25 -5.23
N ASP A 245 23.04 -2.84 -5.13
CA ASP A 245 23.69 -3.55 -6.25
C ASP A 245 23.12 -4.98 -6.47
N LEU A 246 22.33 -5.53 -5.53
CA LEU A 246 21.73 -6.85 -5.66
C LEU A 246 20.59 -6.90 -6.68
N HIS A 247 20.47 -8.00 -7.40
CA HIS A 247 19.29 -8.33 -8.19
C HIS A 247 18.05 -8.52 -7.27
N VAL A 248 16.84 -8.28 -7.79
CA VAL A 248 15.60 -8.34 -6.98
C VAL A 248 15.38 -9.70 -6.31
N SER A 249 15.70 -10.80 -6.99
CA SER A 249 15.61 -12.16 -6.44
C SER A 249 16.53 -12.35 -5.23
N ASP A 250 17.75 -11.81 -5.28
CA ASP A 250 18.73 -11.91 -4.21
C ASP A 250 18.34 -11.03 -3.02
N ARG A 251 17.74 -9.86 -3.28
CA ARG A 251 17.14 -9.01 -2.25
C ARG A 251 16.01 -9.74 -1.52
N ALA A 252 15.14 -10.44 -2.25
CA ALA A 252 14.05 -11.22 -1.68
C ALA A 252 14.56 -12.39 -0.82
N GLN A 253 15.61 -13.09 -1.25
CA GLN A 253 16.21 -14.17 -0.48
C GLN A 253 16.87 -13.69 0.81
N ALA A 254 17.49 -12.51 0.81
CA ALA A 254 18.07 -11.92 2.00
C ALA A 254 17.01 -11.69 3.11
N LEU A 255 15.78 -11.38 2.75
CA LEU A 255 14.64 -11.28 3.68
C LEU A 255 14.33 -12.61 4.39
N ILE A 256 14.27 -13.70 3.64
CA ILE A 256 13.90 -15.03 4.15
C ILE A 256 14.92 -15.52 5.17
N GLN A 257 16.21 -15.31 4.92
CA GLN A 257 17.28 -15.76 5.81
C GLN A 257 17.25 -15.04 7.18
N ARG A 258 16.80 -13.79 7.25
CA ARG A 258 16.74 -13.02 8.51
C ARG A 258 15.46 -13.28 9.31
N ALA A 259 14.32 -13.48 8.65
CA ALA A 259 13.06 -13.83 9.32
C ALA A 259 13.16 -15.11 10.18
N VAL A 260 14.07 -16.02 9.82
CA VAL A 260 14.31 -17.27 10.56
C VAL A 260 15.17 -17.06 11.82
N THR A 261 15.88 -15.94 11.92
CA THR A 261 16.84 -15.69 13.02
C THR A 261 16.33 -14.72 14.10
N SER A 262 15.14 -14.12 13.95
CA SER A 262 14.56 -13.28 14.99
C SER A 262 14.05 -14.16 16.14
N GLU A 263 14.89 -14.42 17.13
CA GLU A 263 14.44 -14.95 18.42
C GLU A 263 13.47 -13.95 19.07
N PHE A 264 12.25 -14.37 19.36
CA PHE A 264 11.36 -13.63 20.25
C PHE A 264 12.08 -13.39 21.57
N GLY A 265 12.53 -12.15 21.79
CA GLY A 265 13.39 -11.80 22.90
C GLY A 265 12.79 -12.18 24.25
N ALA A 266 13.64 -12.65 25.15
CA ALA A 266 13.30 -12.89 26.54
C ALA A 266 12.69 -11.65 27.18
N PHE A 267 11.72 -11.83 28.07
CA PHE A 267 11.16 -10.75 28.88
C PHE A 267 12.28 -10.00 29.59
N THR A 268 12.44 -8.71 29.30
CA THR A 268 13.35 -7.85 30.06
C THR A 268 12.57 -7.16 31.16
N HIS A 269 13.17 -7.07 32.35
CA HIS A 269 12.63 -6.31 33.47
C HIS A 269 13.67 -5.31 33.98
N THR A 270 13.21 -4.12 34.31
CA THR A 270 14.06 -3.07 34.88
C THR A 270 13.35 -2.41 36.05
N TRP A 271 14.14 -1.99 37.04
CA TRP A 271 13.66 -1.17 38.14
C TRP A 271 13.71 0.29 37.78
N ARG A 272 12.63 1.03 38.04
CA ARG A 272 12.56 2.48 37.88
C ARG A 272 12.32 3.12 39.24
N ASN A 273 13.07 4.17 39.54
CA ASN A 273 12.78 5.02 40.70
C ASN A 273 11.48 5.79 40.40
N SER A 274 10.60 5.88 41.41
CA SER A 274 9.33 6.61 41.34
C SER A 274 9.49 8.08 40.89
N GLU A 275 10.62 8.69 41.25
CA GLU A 275 10.97 10.07 40.86
C GLU A 275 11.23 10.22 39.33
N THR A 276 11.57 9.12 38.65
CA THR A 276 11.82 9.08 37.22
C THR A 276 10.57 8.74 36.39
N ILE A 277 9.42 8.54 37.03
CA ILE A 277 8.14 8.28 36.35
C ILE A 277 7.52 9.60 35.91
N GLU A 278 7.59 9.86 34.62
CA GLU A 278 7.10 11.09 34.01
C GLU A 278 5.57 11.14 33.97
N ASN A 279 4.98 12.24 34.35
CA ASN A 279 3.56 12.54 34.18
C ASN A 279 2.60 11.38 34.56
N ARG A 280 2.96 10.56 35.55
CA ARG A 280 2.21 9.36 35.98
C ARG A 280 2.03 8.31 34.87
N ILE A 281 2.98 8.21 33.93
CA ILE A 281 2.98 7.18 32.89
C ILE A 281 3.52 5.88 33.50
N TYR A 282 2.64 4.91 33.80
CA TYR A 282 2.99 3.61 34.38
C TYR A 282 3.03 2.50 33.32
N LEU A 283 3.37 2.81 32.06
CA LEU A 283 3.45 1.85 30.97
C LEU A 283 4.91 1.38 30.80
N PRO A 284 5.22 0.10 31.02
CA PRO A 284 6.59 -0.42 30.95
C PRO A 284 7.27 -0.12 29.61
N LYS A 285 6.57 -0.26 28.48
CA LYS A 285 7.12 0.00 27.15
C LYS A 285 7.61 1.43 26.94
N TYR A 286 7.06 2.41 27.69
CA TYR A 286 7.50 3.81 27.59
C TYR A 286 8.93 3.99 28.13
N TYR A 287 9.33 3.14 29.09
CA TYR A 287 10.62 3.17 29.76
C TYR A 287 11.55 2.02 29.30
N ASP A 288 11.44 1.62 28.05
CA ASP A 288 12.30 0.59 27.47
C ASP A 288 13.76 1.06 27.46
N VAL A 289 14.57 0.51 28.39
CA VAL A 289 15.98 0.90 28.55
C VAL A 289 16.83 0.50 27.33
N THR A 290 16.41 -0.49 26.56
CA THR A 290 17.17 -0.92 25.39
C THR A 290 17.15 0.17 24.29
N ILE A 291 16.06 0.94 24.21
CA ILE A 291 15.98 2.12 23.31
C ILE A 291 17.02 3.17 23.71
N SER A 292 17.13 3.49 25.02
CA SER A 292 18.11 4.45 25.51
C SER A 292 19.53 4.00 25.25
N GLN A 293 19.84 2.73 25.51
CA GLN A 293 21.17 2.15 25.28
C GLN A 293 21.55 2.15 23.80
N GLU A 294 20.61 1.82 22.91
CA GLU A 294 20.84 1.87 21.46
C GLU A 294 21.07 3.31 20.97
N LEU A 295 20.31 4.29 21.48
CA LEU A 295 20.51 5.69 21.15
C LEU A 295 21.88 6.19 21.65
N GLU A 296 22.28 5.83 22.89
CA GLU A 296 23.61 6.17 23.42
C GLU A 296 24.74 5.63 22.55
N ALA A 297 24.59 4.42 22.01
CA ALA A 297 25.57 3.83 21.09
C ALA A 297 25.71 4.60 19.75
N LEU A 298 24.70 5.38 19.37
CA LEU A 298 24.72 6.19 18.14
C LEU A 298 25.34 7.59 18.32
N ILE A 299 25.65 8.03 19.54
CA ILE A 299 26.20 9.37 19.82
C ILE A 299 27.49 9.64 19.06
N ALA A 300 28.30 8.61 18.82
CA ALA A 300 29.55 8.75 18.09
C ALA A 300 29.33 9.15 16.62
N THR A 301 28.33 8.62 15.98
CA THR A 301 28.04 8.73 14.53
C THR A 301 26.89 9.68 14.20
N CYS A 302 26.00 9.96 15.16
CA CYS A 302 24.78 10.73 14.95
C CYS A 302 24.65 11.88 15.96
N ASP A 303 23.97 12.93 15.55
CA ASP A 303 23.38 13.93 16.43
C ASP A 303 21.99 13.45 16.82
N LEU A 304 21.75 13.32 18.12
CA LEU A 304 20.47 12.87 18.66
C LEU A 304 19.59 14.10 18.93
N VAL A 305 18.60 14.33 18.07
CA VAL A 305 17.74 15.51 18.14
C VAL A 305 16.29 15.07 18.27
N THR A 306 15.56 15.61 19.24
CA THR A 306 14.12 15.32 19.37
C THR A 306 13.32 16.02 18.27
N VAL A 307 12.20 15.42 17.86
CA VAL A 307 11.25 16.08 16.96
C VAL A 307 10.78 17.41 17.56
N GLY A 308 10.67 17.50 18.89
CA GLY A 308 10.34 18.74 19.58
C GLY A 308 11.36 19.85 19.36
N GLU A 309 12.66 19.57 19.52
CA GLU A 309 13.74 20.53 19.26
C GLU A 309 13.77 21.00 17.81
N LEU A 310 13.54 20.08 16.85
CA LEU A 310 13.45 20.44 15.43
C LEU A 310 12.26 21.37 15.14
N ILE A 311 11.14 21.20 15.84
CA ILE A 311 9.98 22.08 15.71
C ILE A 311 10.28 23.45 16.33
N ASP A 312 10.84 23.47 17.54
CA ASP A 312 11.11 24.70 18.29
C ASP A 312 12.19 25.55 17.63
N SER A 313 13.13 24.92 16.92
CA SER A 313 14.14 25.62 16.07
C SER A 313 13.62 26.06 14.70
N GLY A 314 12.42 25.65 14.32
CA GLY A 314 11.87 25.94 12.98
C GLY A 314 12.43 25.07 11.84
N CYS A 315 13.27 24.09 12.14
CA CYS A 315 13.79 23.15 11.12
C CYS A 315 12.72 22.20 10.59
N LEU A 316 11.66 21.95 11.40
CA LEU A 316 10.58 21.04 11.06
C LEU A 316 9.22 21.70 11.39
N LEU A 317 8.38 21.85 10.39
CA LEU A 317 6.99 22.29 10.57
C LEU A 317 6.07 21.08 10.67
N VAL A 318 5.31 20.98 11.76
CA VAL A 318 4.39 19.88 11.98
C VAL A 318 2.97 20.38 12.14
N GLN A 319 2.03 19.76 11.42
CA GLN A 319 0.62 20.09 11.48
C GLN A 319 -0.25 18.84 11.49
N SER A 320 -1.24 18.82 12.36
CA SER A 320 -2.31 17.81 12.36
C SER A 320 -3.32 18.10 11.26
N GLY A 321 -3.91 17.07 10.68
CA GLY A 321 -5.04 17.21 9.78
C GLY A 321 -6.32 17.59 10.51
N ASP A 322 -7.41 17.71 9.74
CA ASP A 322 -8.72 18.11 10.21
C ASP A 322 -9.77 16.99 10.07
N GLU A 323 -10.89 17.17 10.74
CA GLU A 323 -12.05 16.28 10.63
C GLU A 323 -13.27 17.07 10.10
N PRO A 324 -13.45 17.15 8.78
CA PRO A 324 -14.53 17.91 8.17
C PRO A 324 -15.93 17.31 8.40
N GLY A 325 -15.98 16.14 9.07
CA GLY A 325 -17.22 15.47 9.43
C GLY A 325 -17.70 14.45 8.39
N LYS A 326 -18.43 13.43 8.86
CA LYS A 326 -18.88 12.32 8.01
C LYS A 326 -19.78 12.73 6.85
N ALA A 327 -20.52 13.82 7.00
CA ALA A 327 -21.44 14.33 5.96
C ALA A 327 -20.71 14.80 4.69
N THR A 328 -19.42 15.16 4.79
CA THR A 328 -18.61 15.60 3.65
C THR A 328 -17.98 14.44 2.86
N TYR A 329 -18.02 13.23 3.39
CA TYR A 329 -17.42 12.07 2.75
C TYR A 329 -18.25 11.62 1.54
N GLY A 330 -17.56 11.36 0.42
CA GLY A 330 -18.21 10.97 -0.83
C GLY A 330 -18.91 12.12 -1.58
N THR A 331 -18.72 13.37 -1.17
CA THR A 331 -19.33 14.55 -1.82
C THR A 331 -18.61 15.00 -3.10
N GLY A 332 -17.43 14.48 -3.35
CA GLY A 332 -16.63 14.80 -4.54
C GLY A 332 -15.48 13.82 -4.77
N THR A 333 -14.57 14.22 -5.66
CA THR A 333 -13.45 13.37 -6.12
C THR A 333 -12.09 13.78 -5.56
N ILE A 334 -12.00 14.88 -4.81
CA ILE A 334 -10.72 15.30 -4.21
C ILE A 334 -10.42 14.38 -3.04
N PRO A 335 -9.24 13.72 -3.00
CA PRO A 335 -8.92 12.75 -1.97
C PRO A 335 -8.94 13.33 -0.56
N PHE A 336 -9.58 12.62 0.37
CA PHE A 336 -9.46 12.83 1.81
C PHE A 336 -8.71 11.67 2.43
N LEU A 337 -7.42 11.87 2.70
CA LEU A 337 -6.49 10.84 3.14
C LEU A 337 -6.72 10.46 4.59
N ARG A 338 -6.86 9.17 4.85
CA ARG A 338 -6.99 8.59 6.18
C ARG A 338 -5.77 7.74 6.52
N THR A 339 -5.66 7.35 7.76
CA THR A 339 -4.55 6.54 8.27
C THR A 339 -4.35 5.21 7.53
N SER A 340 -5.40 4.67 6.90
CA SER A 340 -5.36 3.45 6.10
C SER A 340 -4.93 3.64 4.64
N ASP A 341 -4.84 4.89 4.17
CA ASP A 341 -4.61 5.19 2.76
C ASP A 341 -3.11 5.33 2.41
N PHE A 342 -2.25 4.76 3.25
CA PHE A 342 -0.81 4.67 3.02
C PHE A 342 -0.39 3.25 2.70
N THR A 343 0.50 3.13 1.73
CA THR A 343 1.11 1.85 1.36
C THR A 343 2.53 2.07 0.82
N ASN A 344 3.50 1.38 1.37
CA ASN A 344 4.85 1.32 0.82
C ASN A 344 5.43 2.71 0.49
N TRP A 345 5.39 3.65 1.45
CA TRP A 345 5.82 5.05 1.38
C TRP A 345 5.02 5.95 0.44
N GLU A 346 3.96 5.45 -0.16
CA GLU A 346 3.10 6.17 -1.08
C GLU A 346 1.70 6.36 -0.52
N VAL A 347 0.99 7.36 -1.00
CA VAL A 347 -0.47 7.46 -0.86
C VAL A 347 -1.12 6.42 -1.77
N ALA A 348 -2.17 5.76 -1.28
CA ALA A 348 -2.96 4.84 -2.11
C ALA A 348 -3.61 5.59 -3.27
N GLY A 349 -3.54 5.02 -4.47
CA GLY A 349 -4.03 5.66 -5.68
C GLY A 349 -5.56 5.80 -5.77
N ASP A 350 -6.28 5.10 -4.89
CA ASP A 350 -7.74 5.08 -4.77
C ASP A 350 -8.16 5.24 -3.30
N PRO A 351 -7.96 6.41 -2.67
CA PRO A 351 -8.39 6.67 -1.31
C PRO A 351 -9.89 6.41 -1.13
N LYS A 352 -10.25 5.87 0.04
CA LYS A 352 -11.64 5.51 0.34
C LYS A 352 -12.60 6.68 0.23
N GLN A 353 -12.16 7.87 0.62
CA GLN A 353 -13.01 9.04 0.76
C GLN A 353 -12.58 10.15 -0.19
N GLY A 354 -13.58 10.79 -0.79
CA GLY A 354 -13.41 12.01 -1.56
C GLY A 354 -14.31 13.12 -1.03
N VAL A 355 -13.90 14.36 -1.20
CA VAL A 355 -14.64 15.56 -0.79
C VAL A 355 -14.88 16.49 -1.97
N SER A 356 -15.87 17.38 -1.83
CA SER A 356 -16.17 18.41 -2.81
C SER A 356 -15.10 19.51 -2.86
N GLN A 357 -15.12 20.32 -3.92
CA GLN A 357 -14.22 21.46 -4.06
C GLN A 357 -14.42 22.48 -2.93
N ASP A 358 -15.65 22.73 -2.50
CA ASP A 358 -15.95 23.69 -1.42
C ASP A 358 -15.30 23.26 -0.09
N VAL A 359 -15.39 21.97 0.24
CA VAL A 359 -14.73 21.42 1.44
C VAL A 359 -13.21 21.52 1.31
N TYR A 360 -12.67 21.23 0.13
CA TYR A 360 -11.25 21.39 -0.12
C TYR A 360 -10.79 22.84 0.06
N ASP A 361 -11.50 23.80 -0.49
CA ASP A 361 -11.16 25.23 -0.43
C ASP A 361 -11.23 25.79 1.01
N GLU A 362 -12.09 25.21 1.85
CA GLU A 362 -12.18 25.55 3.27
C GLU A 362 -10.93 25.08 4.05
N TYR A 363 -10.57 23.79 3.92
CA TYR A 363 -9.53 23.18 4.77
C TYR A 363 -8.13 23.26 4.17
N SER A 364 -7.98 23.35 2.85
CA SER A 364 -6.67 23.40 2.19
C SER A 364 -5.81 24.58 2.60
N LYS A 365 -6.43 25.72 2.94
CA LYS A 365 -5.71 26.92 3.41
C LYS A 365 -4.94 26.67 4.70
N THR A 366 -5.51 25.86 5.59
CA THR A 366 -4.91 25.51 6.88
C THR A 366 -3.95 24.35 6.72
N GLN A 367 -4.37 23.29 6.04
CA GLN A 367 -3.56 22.08 5.86
C GLN A 367 -2.37 22.30 4.93
N ASN A 368 -2.54 23.09 3.87
CA ASN A 368 -1.49 23.48 2.92
C ASN A 368 -0.56 22.31 2.54
N LEU A 369 -1.16 21.15 2.14
CA LEU A 369 -0.41 19.97 1.74
C LEU A 369 0.36 20.22 0.44
N GLN A 370 1.64 19.88 0.42
CA GLN A 370 2.53 20.13 -0.72
C GLN A 370 3.32 18.86 -1.06
N ALA A 371 3.84 18.81 -2.27
CA ALA A 371 4.81 17.80 -2.65
C ALA A 371 6.02 17.85 -1.72
N LEU A 372 6.56 16.67 -1.39
CA LEU A 372 7.64 16.43 -0.44
C LEU A 372 7.27 16.58 1.05
N ASP A 373 6.03 16.93 1.40
CA ASP A 373 5.58 16.73 2.77
C ASP A 373 5.62 15.23 3.13
N VAL A 374 6.02 14.92 4.35
CA VAL A 374 5.98 13.56 4.89
C VAL A 374 4.77 13.45 5.81
N LEU A 375 3.86 12.52 5.51
CA LEU A 375 2.72 12.22 6.38
C LEU A 375 3.07 11.06 7.30
N LEU A 376 2.77 11.22 8.60
CA LEU A 376 2.96 10.20 9.64
C LEU A 376 1.61 9.86 10.29
N VAL A 377 1.32 8.58 10.44
CA VAL A 377 0.14 8.11 11.19
C VAL A 377 0.37 8.33 12.68
N ARG A 378 -0.42 9.23 13.28
CA ARG A 378 -0.44 9.53 14.71
C ARG A 378 -1.40 8.65 15.48
N ASP A 379 -2.58 8.40 14.90
CA ASP A 379 -3.70 7.72 15.54
C ASP A 379 -4.13 6.49 14.74
N GLY A 380 -4.27 5.35 15.39
CA GLY A 380 -4.70 4.11 14.75
C GLY A 380 -3.89 2.90 15.22
N THR A 381 -4.53 1.85 15.64
CA THR A 381 -3.97 0.73 16.43
C THR A 381 -2.61 0.23 15.90
N TYR A 382 -2.58 -0.48 14.76
CA TYR A 382 -1.33 -1.05 14.22
C TYR A 382 -0.63 -0.15 13.17
N LEU A 383 -1.30 0.92 12.75
CA LEU A 383 -0.79 1.83 11.71
C LEU A 383 0.09 2.96 12.26
N VAL A 384 0.03 3.22 13.58
CA VAL A 384 0.82 4.29 14.21
C VAL A 384 2.29 4.17 13.85
N GLY A 385 2.88 5.26 13.38
CA GLY A 385 4.26 5.31 12.90
C GLY A 385 4.45 4.91 11.43
N SER A 386 3.38 4.52 10.72
CA SER A 386 3.44 4.41 9.26
C SER A 386 3.60 5.79 8.63
N SER A 387 4.45 5.90 7.63
CA SER A 387 4.73 7.17 6.96
C SER A 387 4.76 7.02 5.45
N CYS A 388 4.47 8.11 4.75
CA CYS A 388 4.61 8.22 3.30
C CYS A 388 5.08 9.61 2.91
N ILE A 389 5.60 9.76 1.70
CA ILE A 389 5.91 11.06 1.11
C ILE A 389 4.80 11.46 0.15
N VAL A 390 4.42 12.74 0.20
CA VAL A 390 3.42 13.32 -0.70
C VAL A 390 4.08 13.65 -2.03
N THR A 391 3.48 13.19 -3.12
CA THR A 391 3.94 13.52 -4.47
C THR A 391 3.21 14.73 -5.05
N ALA A 392 3.68 15.27 -6.16
CA ALA A 392 2.98 16.36 -6.85
C ALA A 392 1.55 15.96 -7.27
N ALA A 393 1.34 14.67 -7.61
CA ALA A 393 0.03 14.14 -7.97
C ALA A 393 -0.91 14.02 -6.75
N ASP A 394 -0.36 13.82 -5.55
CA ASP A 394 -1.12 13.63 -4.32
C ASP A 394 -1.35 14.94 -3.53
N ALA A 395 -0.66 16.03 -3.91
CA ALA A 395 -0.70 17.31 -3.18
C ALA A 395 -2.09 17.96 -3.16
N LYS A 396 -2.92 17.74 -4.18
CA LYS A 396 -4.32 18.19 -4.18
C LYS A 396 -5.19 17.20 -3.38
N SER A 397 -4.94 17.10 -2.08
CA SER A 397 -5.67 16.25 -1.14
C SER A 397 -5.85 16.97 0.20
N LEU A 398 -6.81 16.50 1.00
CA LEU A 398 -6.90 16.79 2.42
C LEU A 398 -6.51 15.55 3.22
N TYR A 399 -6.15 15.73 4.49
CA TYR A 399 -5.81 14.61 5.37
C TYR A 399 -6.48 14.73 6.74
N CYS A 400 -6.81 13.56 7.33
CA CYS A 400 -7.56 13.48 8.58
C CYS A 400 -6.73 13.83 9.82
N GLY A 401 -7.40 14.16 10.92
CA GLY A 401 -6.78 14.49 12.20
C GLY A 401 -5.89 13.40 12.80
N GLY A 402 -6.04 12.14 12.37
CA GLY A 402 -5.17 11.03 12.74
C GLY A 402 -3.79 11.03 12.07
N LEU A 403 -3.53 12.00 11.19
CA LEU A 403 -2.28 12.18 10.47
C LEU A 403 -1.56 13.46 10.91
N LEU A 404 -0.23 13.39 10.94
CA LEU A 404 0.66 14.53 11.06
C LEU A 404 1.37 14.77 9.74
N ARG A 405 1.39 16.02 9.29
CA ARG A 405 2.22 16.47 8.17
C ARG A 405 3.52 17.03 8.73
N PHE A 406 4.64 16.51 8.26
CA PHE A 406 5.98 17.01 8.52
C PHE A 406 6.54 17.67 7.26
N ARG A 407 6.96 18.92 7.38
CA ARG A 407 7.67 19.66 6.34
C ARG A 407 9.02 20.08 6.86
N THR A 408 10.05 19.71 6.14
CA THR A 408 11.44 20.09 6.48
C THR A 408 11.76 21.45 5.87
N GLU A 409 12.30 22.34 6.69
CA GLU A 409 12.79 23.68 6.27
C GLU A 409 14.32 23.74 6.37
N ASP A 410 14.98 22.66 6.73
CA ASP A 410 16.40 22.54 6.93
C ASP A 410 17.08 21.81 5.75
N LYS A 411 18.31 22.24 5.41
CA LYS A 411 19.14 21.58 4.40
C LYS A 411 19.75 20.27 4.89
N ILE A 412 19.92 20.10 6.21
CA ILE A 412 20.51 18.90 6.81
C ILE A 412 19.50 17.75 6.84
N LEU A 413 18.25 18.05 7.11
CA LEU A 413 17.17 17.06 7.19
C LEU A 413 16.25 17.17 5.97
N SER A 414 16.69 16.58 4.84
CA SER A 414 15.83 16.52 3.66
C SER A 414 14.57 15.67 3.89
N PRO A 415 13.47 15.86 3.14
CA PRO A 415 12.27 15.02 3.28
C PRO A 415 12.54 13.52 3.10
N TYR A 416 13.46 13.16 2.22
CA TYR A 416 13.84 11.77 1.97
C TYR A 416 14.66 11.18 3.13
N LEU A 417 15.59 11.96 3.72
CA LEU A 417 16.30 11.55 4.92
C LEU A 417 15.32 11.41 6.10
N LEU A 418 14.39 12.34 6.27
CA LEU A 418 13.35 12.24 7.30
C LEU A 418 12.54 10.95 7.14
N LEU A 419 12.12 10.62 5.91
CA LEU A 419 11.39 9.38 5.62
C LEU A 419 12.23 8.14 5.96
N ALA A 420 13.53 8.13 5.62
CA ALA A 420 14.46 7.06 5.99
C ALA A 420 14.53 6.88 7.52
N LEU A 421 14.77 7.97 8.26
CA LEU A 421 14.90 7.95 9.72
C LEU A 421 13.58 7.52 10.40
N LEU A 422 12.44 8.01 9.95
CA LEU A 422 11.12 7.59 10.47
C LEU A 422 10.84 6.09 10.24
N ASN A 423 11.47 5.48 9.25
CA ASN A 423 11.38 4.06 8.96
C ASN A 423 12.52 3.22 9.55
N SER A 424 13.49 3.82 10.24
CA SER A 424 14.51 3.10 10.97
C SER A 424 13.93 2.31 12.15
N TYR A 425 14.62 1.23 12.54
CA TYR A 425 14.17 0.36 13.62
C TYR A 425 14.04 1.12 14.94
N ILE A 426 15.09 1.91 15.29
CA ILE A 426 15.13 2.65 16.55
C ILE A 426 14.02 3.71 16.63
N VAL A 427 13.68 4.40 15.55
CA VAL A 427 12.60 5.39 15.55
C VAL A 427 11.23 4.71 15.61
N LYS A 428 11.03 3.62 14.87
CA LYS A 428 9.78 2.83 14.95
C LYS A 428 9.55 2.28 16.37
N ARG A 429 10.60 1.79 17.04
CA ARG A 429 10.50 1.32 18.43
C ARG A 429 10.12 2.46 19.38
N GLN A 430 10.72 3.65 19.24
CA GLN A 430 10.33 4.82 20.02
C GLN A 430 8.86 5.19 19.82
N LEU A 431 8.37 5.22 18.55
CA LEU A 431 6.97 5.48 18.25
C LEU A 431 6.05 4.45 18.94
N ARG A 432 6.39 3.16 18.90
CA ARG A 432 5.63 2.10 19.57
C ARG A 432 5.67 2.22 21.10
N ALA A 433 6.80 2.61 21.66
CA ALA A 433 6.94 2.83 23.10
C ALA A 433 6.05 4.00 23.58
N LYS A 434 5.93 5.04 22.76
CA LYS A 434 5.16 6.27 23.06
C LYS A 434 3.68 6.21 22.64
N GLN A 435 3.24 5.13 22.04
CA GLN A 435 1.87 4.88 21.62
C GLN A 435 1.02 4.40 22.80
N PHE A 436 -0.04 5.13 23.14
CA PHE A 436 -0.96 4.80 24.22
C PHE A 436 -2.38 4.62 23.69
N THR A 437 -3.12 3.68 24.27
CA THR A 437 -4.54 3.51 23.99
C THR A 437 -5.32 4.64 24.67
N ARG A 438 -6.08 5.36 23.87
CA ARG A 438 -7.06 6.33 24.34
C ARG A 438 -8.43 5.88 23.83
N ASP A 439 -9.34 5.62 24.76
CA ASP A 439 -10.64 5.03 24.49
C ASP A 439 -10.47 3.67 23.77
N VAL A 440 -10.68 3.61 22.46
CA VAL A 440 -10.59 2.38 21.64
C VAL A 440 -9.49 2.40 20.60
N ILE A 441 -8.74 3.49 20.47
CA ILE A 441 -7.66 3.62 19.50
C ILE A 441 -6.34 4.02 20.17
N ASP A 442 -5.26 3.57 19.60
CA ASP A 442 -3.92 3.97 20.03
C ASP A 442 -3.54 5.30 19.37
N THR A 443 -2.85 6.14 20.14
CA THR A 443 -2.40 7.46 19.70
C THR A 443 -1.03 7.80 20.26
N LEU A 444 -0.23 8.55 19.50
CA LEU A 444 0.96 9.23 19.98
C LEU A 444 0.62 10.50 20.78
N GLY A 445 -0.53 11.12 20.52
CA GLY A 445 -0.86 12.44 21.08
C GLY A 445 0.24 13.45 20.74
N LEU A 446 0.77 14.16 21.75
CA LEU A 446 1.91 15.07 21.61
C LEU A 446 3.26 14.40 21.83
N ARG A 447 3.29 13.14 22.22
CA ARG A 447 4.53 12.41 22.51
C ARG A 447 5.39 12.14 21.27
N TYR A 448 4.88 12.38 20.07
CA TYR A 448 5.71 12.40 18.87
C TYR A 448 6.87 13.42 18.99
N ARG A 449 6.70 14.50 19.76
CA ARG A 449 7.75 15.50 20.00
C ARG A 449 8.95 14.95 20.79
N GLU A 450 8.72 13.89 21.59
CA GLU A 450 9.74 13.22 22.39
C GLU A 450 10.55 12.18 21.60
N VAL A 451 10.17 11.90 20.36
CA VAL A 451 10.87 10.94 19.50
C VAL A 451 12.21 11.55 19.08
N ILE A 452 13.28 10.80 19.34
CA ILE A 452 14.65 11.18 18.98
C ILE A 452 14.95 10.67 17.58
N LEU A 453 15.34 11.57 16.70
CA LEU A 453 15.85 11.27 15.36
C LEU A 453 17.39 11.22 15.42
N PRO A 454 18.03 10.08 15.12
CA PRO A 454 19.47 9.97 15.02
C PRO A 454 19.94 10.51 13.66
N VAL A 455 20.23 11.79 13.58
CA VAL A 455 20.69 12.44 12.33
C VAL A 455 22.18 12.16 12.14
N PRO A 456 22.60 11.49 11.03
CA PRO A 456 24.03 11.21 10.81
C PRO A 456 24.86 12.48 10.79
N LYS A 457 26.01 12.47 11.49
CA LYS A 457 26.99 13.57 11.46
C LYS A 457 27.65 13.69 10.10
N SER A 458 27.90 12.54 9.45
CA SER A 458 28.46 12.48 8.09
C SER A 458 27.48 13.05 7.06
N ALA A 459 27.88 14.11 6.36
CA ALA A 459 27.11 14.66 5.24
C ALA A 459 26.94 13.63 4.13
N GLN A 460 28.01 12.88 3.82
CA GLN A 460 27.99 11.84 2.81
C GLN A 460 26.91 10.78 3.13
N LEU A 461 26.85 10.30 4.38
CA LEU A 461 25.84 9.31 4.78
C LEU A 461 24.42 9.87 4.69
N ARG A 462 24.19 11.13 5.06
CA ARG A 462 22.89 11.79 4.89
C ARG A 462 22.46 11.80 3.42
N ASP A 463 23.40 12.15 2.52
CA ASP A 463 23.14 12.21 1.09
C ASP A 463 22.88 10.81 0.50
N GLU A 464 23.65 9.79 0.90
CA GLU A 464 23.47 8.40 0.47
C GLU A 464 22.08 7.86 0.88
N LEU A 465 21.69 8.04 2.13
CA LEU A 465 20.36 7.61 2.62
C LEU A 465 19.23 8.37 1.91
N ALA A 466 19.38 9.67 1.76
CA ALA A 466 18.38 10.49 1.06
C ALA A 466 18.26 10.12 -0.42
N ALA A 467 19.39 9.88 -1.10
CA ALA A 467 19.41 9.48 -2.50
C ALA A 467 18.72 8.14 -2.73
N ALA A 468 19.05 7.11 -1.92
CA ALA A 468 18.43 5.79 -2.03
C ALA A 468 16.89 5.85 -1.87
N VAL A 469 16.40 6.62 -0.90
CA VAL A 469 14.96 6.82 -0.70
C VAL A 469 14.35 7.62 -1.85
N LYS A 470 15.00 8.69 -2.30
CA LYS A 470 14.53 9.53 -3.42
C LYS A 470 14.38 8.71 -4.70
N GLU A 471 15.45 8.03 -5.11
CA GLU A 471 15.44 7.21 -6.32
C GLU A 471 14.36 6.14 -6.28
N THR A 472 14.22 5.47 -5.13
CA THR A 472 13.16 4.48 -4.93
C THR A 472 11.76 5.07 -5.05
N VAL A 473 11.50 6.20 -4.39
CA VAL A 473 10.19 6.85 -4.44
C VAL A 473 9.88 7.33 -5.86
N GLU A 474 10.82 8.01 -6.52
CA GLU A 474 10.64 8.53 -7.88
C GLU A 474 10.42 7.40 -8.90
N ALA A 475 11.22 6.34 -8.84
CA ALA A 475 11.07 5.18 -9.71
C ALA A 475 9.71 4.49 -9.52
N ARG A 476 9.28 4.30 -8.27
CA ARG A 476 7.99 3.68 -7.94
C ARG A 476 6.80 4.51 -8.40
N ILE A 477 6.88 5.85 -8.26
CA ILE A 477 5.85 6.78 -8.77
C ILE A 477 5.76 6.69 -10.29
N GLY A 478 6.90 6.72 -10.99
CA GLY A 478 6.97 6.55 -12.44
C GLY A 478 6.34 5.23 -12.88
N ALA A 479 6.74 4.12 -12.26
CA ALA A 479 6.19 2.81 -12.55
C ALA A 479 4.67 2.71 -12.27
N ARG A 480 4.19 3.35 -11.18
CA ARG A 480 2.74 3.45 -10.89
C ARG A 480 2.00 4.20 -12.00
N GLN A 481 2.57 5.30 -12.49
CA GLN A 481 1.97 6.04 -13.61
C GLN A 481 1.99 5.21 -14.89
N THR A 482 3.10 4.53 -15.19
CA THR A 482 3.20 3.63 -16.34
C THR A 482 2.08 2.58 -16.33
N VAL A 483 1.83 1.87 -15.22
CA VAL A 483 0.74 0.88 -15.14
C VAL A 483 -0.63 1.50 -15.41
N ARG A 484 -0.88 2.73 -14.93
CA ARG A 484 -2.12 3.46 -15.24
C ARG A 484 -2.26 3.76 -16.71
N ASP A 485 -1.21 4.31 -17.31
CA ASP A 485 -1.20 4.69 -18.73
C ASP A 485 -1.36 3.47 -19.61
N LEU A 486 -0.70 2.34 -19.30
CA LEU A 486 -0.86 1.08 -20.01
C LEU A 486 -2.29 0.51 -19.90
N SER A 487 -2.93 0.63 -18.73
CA SER A 487 -4.34 0.22 -18.56
C SER A 487 -5.31 1.08 -19.38
N VAL A 488 -4.96 2.34 -19.63
CA VAL A 488 -5.70 3.22 -20.55
C VAL A 488 -5.38 2.88 -22.02
N GLU A 489 -4.09 2.70 -22.35
CA GLU A 489 -3.63 2.34 -23.70
C GLU A 489 -4.26 1.02 -24.17
N LEU A 490 -4.36 0.04 -23.25
CA LEU A 490 -4.96 -1.27 -23.55
C LEU A 490 -6.38 -1.16 -24.10
N VAL A 491 -7.20 -0.22 -23.63
CA VAL A 491 -8.60 -0.03 -24.03
C VAL A 491 -8.82 1.21 -24.90
N ALA A 492 -7.75 1.86 -25.35
CA ALA A 492 -7.88 2.97 -26.28
C ALA A 492 -8.37 2.45 -27.63
N ALA A 493 -9.39 3.09 -28.18
CA ALA A 493 -9.79 2.84 -29.57
C ALA A 493 -8.61 3.23 -30.48
N ALA A 494 -8.33 2.41 -31.51
CA ALA A 494 -7.29 2.77 -32.47
C ALA A 494 -7.58 4.16 -33.04
N PRO A 495 -6.59 5.06 -33.19
CA PRO A 495 -6.81 6.36 -33.79
C PRO A 495 -7.25 6.16 -35.25
N GLY A 496 -8.54 6.40 -35.55
CA GLY A 496 -9.10 6.34 -36.88
C GLY A 496 -10.21 5.32 -37.13
N ALA A 497 -10.88 4.81 -36.07
CA ALA A 497 -12.12 4.02 -36.23
C ALA A 497 -13.35 4.91 -36.10
#